data_2cd367508bdae666cc7320648668fdaa
#
_entry.id   2cd367508bdae666cc7320648668fdaa
#
_cell.length_a   1.000
_cell.length_b   1.000
_cell.length_c   1.000
_cell.angle_alpha   90.00
_cell.angle_beta   90.00
_cell.angle_gamma   90.00
#
_symmetry.space_group_name_H-M   'P 1'
#
loop_
_entity.id
_entity.type
_entity.pdbx_description
1 polymer ?
#
loop_
_entity_poly.entity_id
_entity_poly.type
_entity_poly.pdbx_seq_one_letter_code
_entity_poly.pdbx_strand_id
1 'polypeptide(L)'
;MSKVWNINVLLCEKANDDVSTIENIFDKLVINKKNRRGNFTIVTILNSIESDENKMVLFYFLEYLGESENKILHLFNSSIVKAKNYGEEDISSLPGVSQKISKMEIEDCSFPWEGSYEIKVYKYDEVDDLESDNDTFTRKMMRYMDKSHLVSIYPFKVQFE
;
A
#
# COMPACT_ATOMS: atom_id res chain seq x y z
N MET A 1 -26.36 4.50 0.21
CA MET A 1 -25.78 3.68 -0.86
C MET A 1 -24.53 2.99 -0.39
N SER A 2 -24.44 1.72 -0.67
CA SER A 2 -23.24 0.97 -0.35
C SER A 2 -22.11 1.40 -1.28
N LYS A 3 -21.01 1.82 -0.70
CA LYS A 3 -19.81 2.13 -1.44
C LYS A 3 -18.98 0.84 -1.54
N VAL A 4 -18.74 0.39 -2.75
CA VAL A 4 -17.91 -0.79 -2.97
C VAL A 4 -16.54 -0.32 -3.43
N TRP A 5 -15.55 -0.58 -2.60
CA TRP A 5 -14.16 -0.33 -2.90
C TRP A 5 -13.46 -1.65 -3.08
N ASN A 6 -12.71 -1.76 -4.14
CA ASN A 6 -11.82 -2.89 -4.34
C ASN A 6 -10.41 -2.35 -4.46
N ILE A 7 -9.59 -2.67 -3.48
CA ILE A 7 -8.22 -2.21 -3.40
C ILE A 7 -7.30 -3.43 -3.41
N ASN A 8 -6.47 -3.52 -4.43
CA ASN A 8 -5.50 -4.58 -4.58
C ASN A 8 -4.10 -3.99 -4.62
N VAL A 9 -3.18 -4.69 -4.00
CA VAL A 9 -1.78 -4.28 -3.91
C VAL A 9 -0.91 -5.41 -4.44
N LEU A 10 0.13 -5.03 -5.16
CA LEU A 10 1.17 -5.98 -5.54
C LEU A 10 2.55 -5.34 -5.35
N LEU A 11 3.55 -6.18 -5.22
CA LEU A 11 4.94 -5.73 -5.14
C LEU A 11 5.67 -6.13 -6.41
N CYS A 12 6.48 -5.23 -6.92
CA CYS A 12 7.32 -5.46 -8.08
C CYS A 12 8.66 -4.77 -7.92
N GLU A 13 9.60 -5.09 -8.81
CA GLU A 13 10.90 -4.42 -8.81
C GLU A 13 10.78 -3.00 -9.33
N LYS A 14 10.00 -2.82 -10.40
CA LYS A 14 9.89 -1.54 -11.07
C LYS A 14 8.56 -1.40 -11.79
N ALA A 15 8.07 -0.19 -11.85
CA ALA A 15 6.94 0.21 -12.69
C ALA A 15 7.24 1.55 -13.34
N ASN A 16 6.78 1.76 -14.58
CA ASN A 16 6.95 3.04 -15.23
C ASN A 16 5.97 4.09 -14.64
N ASP A 17 6.14 5.35 -15.02
CA ASP A 17 5.45 6.46 -14.37
C ASP A 17 3.92 6.40 -14.49
N ASP A 18 3.40 5.93 -15.60
CA ASP A 18 1.95 5.76 -15.79
C ASP A 18 1.43 4.37 -15.39
N VAL A 19 2.33 3.53 -14.87
CA VAL A 19 2.04 2.16 -14.45
C VAL A 19 1.43 1.29 -15.57
N SER A 20 1.75 1.61 -16.81
CA SER A 20 1.35 0.78 -17.95
C SER A 20 2.24 -0.46 -18.10
N THR A 21 3.42 -0.43 -17.51
CA THR A 21 4.38 -1.54 -17.52
C THR A 21 4.87 -1.80 -16.11
N ILE A 22 4.77 -3.05 -15.71
CA ILE A 22 5.23 -3.53 -14.40
C ILE A 22 6.26 -4.63 -14.64
N GLU A 23 7.43 -4.47 -14.06
CA GLU A 23 8.53 -5.43 -14.21
C GLU A 23 8.72 -6.25 -12.93
N ASN A 24 8.74 -7.57 -13.10
CA ASN A 24 9.09 -8.52 -12.05
C ASN A 24 8.23 -8.40 -10.81
N ILE A 25 6.95 -8.74 -10.95
CA ILE A 25 6.08 -8.96 -9.79
C ILE A 25 6.68 -10.13 -8.99
N PHE A 26 6.87 -9.94 -7.71
CA PHE A 26 7.54 -10.96 -6.90
C PHE A 26 6.72 -11.38 -5.68
N ASP A 27 6.87 -12.62 -5.31
CA ASP A 27 6.47 -13.18 -4.02
C ASP A 27 7.69 -13.47 -3.14
N LYS A 28 8.88 -13.29 -3.69
CA LYS A 28 10.14 -13.46 -2.97
C LYS A 28 11.12 -12.37 -3.37
N LEU A 29 11.57 -11.63 -2.37
CA LEU A 29 12.58 -10.58 -2.51
C LEU A 29 13.92 -11.11 -2.03
N VAL A 30 14.93 -11.07 -2.91
CA VAL A 30 16.28 -11.47 -2.57
C VAL A 30 17.10 -10.22 -2.32
N ILE A 31 17.71 -10.13 -1.15
CA ILE A 31 18.50 -8.97 -0.75
C ILE A 31 19.88 -9.39 -0.23
N ASN A 32 20.80 -8.42 -0.21
CA ASN A 32 22.15 -8.66 0.26
C ASN A 32 22.16 -8.84 1.78
N LYS A 33 22.74 -9.95 2.24
CA LYS A 33 22.78 -10.29 3.66
C LYS A 33 23.65 -9.36 4.51
N LYS A 34 24.56 -8.62 3.89
CA LYS A 34 25.43 -7.71 4.63
C LYS A 34 24.72 -6.43 5.05
N ASN A 35 24.01 -5.80 4.13
CA ASN A 35 23.29 -4.58 4.42
C ASN A 35 21.82 -4.79 4.80
N ARG A 36 21.24 -5.91 4.38
CA ARG A 36 19.84 -6.29 4.66
C ARG A 36 18.83 -5.20 4.25
N ARG A 37 19.10 -4.56 3.13
CA ARG A 37 18.24 -3.51 2.59
C ARG A 37 17.84 -3.83 1.17
N GLY A 38 16.62 -3.47 0.83
CA GLY A 38 16.10 -3.73 -0.50
C GLY A 38 15.23 -2.60 -1.02
N ASN A 39 15.11 -2.57 -2.33
CA ASN A 39 14.24 -1.63 -3.04
C ASN A 39 13.09 -2.41 -3.66
N PHE A 40 11.92 -1.84 -3.62
CA PHE A 40 10.76 -2.43 -4.28
C PHE A 40 9.73 -1.34 -4.55
N THR A 41 8.76 -1.67 -5.38
CA THR A 41 7.66 -0.76 -5.71
C THR A 41 6.35 -1.39 -5.29
N ILE A 42 5.53 -0.62 -4.58
CA ILE A 42 4.17 -0.99 -4.23
C ILE A 42 3.25 -0.42 -5.29
N VAL A 43 2.53 -1.27 -5.99
CA VAL A 43 1.52 -0.86 -6.95
C VAL A 43 0.15 -1.08 -6.32
N THR A 44 -0.66 -0.04 -6.32
CA THR A 44 -2.02 -0.07 -5.78
C THR A 44 -3.01 0.10 -6.90
N ILE A 45 -3.93 -0.84 -7.02
CA ILE A 45 -5.01 -0.81 -8.00
C ILE A 45 -6.30 -0.56 -7.25
N LEU A 46 -6.90 0.58 -7.51
CA LEU A 46 -8.11 1.03 -6.84
C LEU A 46 -9.27 1.00 -7.82
N ASN A 47 -10.27 0.21 -7.50
CA ASN A 47 -11.54 0.21 -8.22
C ASN A 47 -12.64 0.71 -7.31
N SER A 48 -13.41 1.65 -7.78
CA SER A 48 -14.50 2.25 -7.01
C SER A 48 -15.77 2.22 -7.83
N ILE A 49 -16.86 1.82 -7.20
CA ILE A 49 -18.20 1.90 -7.78
C ILE A 49 -18.98 2.91 -6.94
N GLU A 50 -19.45 3.95 -7.57
CA GLU A 50 -20.26 5.01 -6.95
C GLU A 50 -19.68 5.51 -5.62
N SER A 51 -18.65 6.29 -5.68
CA SER A 51 -18.10 6.90 -4.48
C SER A 51 -18.28 8.40 -4.52
N ASP A 52 -18.89 8.92 -3.46
CA ASP A 52 -18.96 10.36 -3.22
C ASP A 52 -17.68 10.89 -2.55
N GLU A 53 -16.76 9.99 -2.21
CA GLU A 53 -15.53 10.35 -1.54
C GLU A 53 -14.54 10.98 -2.52
N ASN A 54 -14.08 12.16 -2.17
CA ASN A 54 -13.12 12.90 -2.98
C ASN A 54 -11.67 12.54 -2.68
N LYS A 55 -11.41 12.00 -1.50
CA LYS A 55 -10.07 11.57 -1.14
C LYS A 55 -10.12 10.44 -0.11
N MET A 56 -9.07 9.66 -0.11
CA MET A 56 -8.84 8.63 0.88
C MET A 56 -7.37 8.58 1.24
N VAL A 57 -7.07 7.99 2.36
CA VAL A 57 -5.72 7.75 2.81
C VAL A 57 -5.52 6.26 2.98
N LEU A 58 -4.43 5.76 2.43
CA LEU A 58 -4.03 4.38 2.59
C LEU A 58 -2.77 4.32 3.45
N PHE A 59 -2.81 3.49 4.48
CA PHE A 59 -1.66 3.20 5.32
C PHE A 59 -1.17 1.79 5.02
N TYR A 60 0.11 1.67 4.73
CA TYR A 60 0.77 0.41 4.38
C TYR A 60 1.72 0.06 5.51
N PHE A 61 1.47 -1.05 6.17
CA PHE A 61 2.34 -1.53 7.24
C PHE A 61 3.11 -2.75 6.77
N LEU A 62 4.43 -2.67 6.89
CA LEU A 62 5.31 -3.81 6.65
C LEU A 62 5.46 -4.59 7.95
N GLU A 63 5.00 -5.83 7.93
CA GLU A 63 5.00 -6.70 9.09
C GLU A 63 5.86 -7.94 8.84
N TYR A 64 6.73 -8.25 9.78
CA TYR A 64 7.47 -9.51 9.80
C TYR A 64 6.67 -10.57 10.57
N LEU A 65 6.50 -11.73 9.96
CA LEU A 65 5.79 -12.85 10.56
C LEU A 65 6.79 -13.82 11.19
N GLY A 66 7.09 -13.62 12.45
CA GLY A 66 8.02 -14.47 13.19
C GLY A 66 7.34 -15.73 13.72
N GLU A 67 8.15 -16.67 14.18
CA GLU A 67 7.66 -17.92 14.76
C GLU A 67 6.91 -17.71 16.08
N SER A 68 7.39 -16.80 16.92
CA SER A 68 6.82 -16.52 18.23
C SER A 68 5.98 -15.25 18.28
N GLU A 69 6.32 -14.26 17.47
CA GLU A 69 5.62 -12.97 17.42
C GLU A 69 5.81 -12.30 16.09
N ASN A 70 4.85 -11.47 15.74
CA ASN A 70 4.92 -10.63 14.55
C ASN A 70 5.46 -9.25 14.94
N LYS A 71 6.19 -8.61 14.02
CA LYS A 71 6.76 -7.29 14.26
C LYS A 71 6.42 -6.35 13.11
N ILE A 72 5.88 -5.19 13.45
CA ILE A 72 5.65 -4.13 12.49
C ILE A 72 6.93 -3.31 12.37
N LEU A 73 7.45 -3.21 11.16
CA LEU A 73 8.76 -2.59 10.91
C LEU A 73 8.66 -1.20 10.32
N HIS A 74 7.74 -1.00 9.38
CA HIS A 74 7.63 0.25 8.65
C HIS A 74 6.18 0.63 8.39
N LEU A 75 5.95 1.92 8.25
CA LEU A 75 4.69 2.50 7.84
C LEU A 75 4.93 3.40 6.63
N PHE A 76 4.18 3.17 5.58
CA PHE A 76 4.11 4.05 4.42
C PHE A 76 2.68 4.56 4.29
N ASN A 77 2.52 5.74 3.73
CA ASN A 77 1.18 6.25 3.48
C ASN A 77 1.08 6.92 2.12
N SER A 78 -0.13 6.92 1.59
CA SER A 78 -0.45 7.65 0.38
C SER A 78 -1.82 8.28 0.50
N SER A 79 -1.97 9.49 -0.05
CA SER A 79 -3.26 10.15 -0.17
C SER A 79 -3.72 10.02 -1.61
N ILE A 80 -4.93 9.50 -1.80
CA ILE A 80 -5.52 9.37 -3.12
C ILE A 80 -6.66 10.37 -3.18
N VAL A 81 -6.53 11.31 -4.11
CA VAL A 81 -7.56 12.30 -4.35
C VAL A 81 -8.31 11.91 -5.62
N LYS A 82 -9.60 11.74 -5.51
CA LYS A 82 -10.45 11.54 -6.67
C LYS A 82 -10.59 12.88 -7.37
N ALA A 83 -10.02 13.00 -8.55
CA ALA A 83 -10.18 14.23 -9.31
C ALA A 83 -11.62 14.37 -9.78
N LYS A 84 -12.18 15.52 -9.53
CA LYS A 84 -13.56 15.82 -9.91
C LYS A 84 -13.79 15.73 -11.42
N ASN A 85 -12.73 15.81 -12.20
CA ASN A 85 -12.81 15.87 -13.66
C ASN A 85 -12.53 14.52 -14.33
N TYR A 86 -12.42 13.45 -13.58
CA TYR A 86 -12.21 12.13 -14.17
C TYR A 86 -13.34 11.70 -15.08
N GLY A 87 -14.53 12.18 -14.82
CA GLY A 87 -15.69 11.78 -15.59
C GLY A 87 -15.75 12.31 -17.00
N GLU A 88 -14.97 13.34 -17.34
CA GLU A 88 -15.07 13.97 -18.65
C GLU A 88 -14.23 13.28 -19.71
N GLU A 89 -13.10 12.70 -19.29
CA GLU A 89 -12.16 12.04 -20.19
C GLU A 89 -11.93 10.59 -19.85
N ASP A 90 -12.61 10.14 -18.83
CA ASP A 90 -12.46 8.79 -18.37
C ASP A 90 -13.09 7.84 -19.38
N ILE A 91 -12.25 7.00 -19.92
CA ILE A 91 -12.65 5.91 -20.79
C ILE A 91 -13.45 4.83 -20.08
N SER A 92 -13.57 4.88 -18.76
CA SER A 92 -14.54 4.03 -18.11
C SER A 92 -15.91 4.55 -18.50
N SER A 93 -16.46 3.95 -19.50
CA SER A 93 -17.74 4.32 -20.06
C SER A 93 -18.92 3.99 -19.15
N LEU A 94 -18.68 3.42 -18.00
CA LEU A 94 -19.71 3.03 -17.05
C LEU A 94 -19.89 4.11 -15.98
N PRO A 95 -21.08 4.72 -15.88
CA PRO A 95 -21.34 5.71 -14.84
C PRO A 95 -21.10 5.11 -13.44
N GLY A 96 -20.44 5.89 -12.60
CA GLY A 96 -20.18 5.48 -11.21
C GLY A 96 -19.00 4.55 -11.00
N VAL A 97 -18.32 4.13 -12.06
CA VAL A 97 -17.13 3.29 -11.96
C VAL A 97 -15.89 4.11 -12.24
N SER A 98 -14.93 4.06 -11.33
CA SER A 98 -13.62 4.67 -11.55
C SER A 98 -12.51 3.69 -11.17
N GLN A 99 -11.41 3.78 -11.90
CA GLN A 99 -10.21 3.00 -11.63
C GLN A 99 -9.01 3.92 -11.55
N LYS A 100 -8.16 3.67 -10.58
CA LYS A 100 -6.89 4.37 -10.44
C LYS A 100 -5.80 3.37 -10.11
N ILE A 101 -4.68 3.50 -10.80
CA ILE A 101 -3.49 2.71 -10.50
C ILE A 101 -2.38 3.68 -10.10
N SER A 102 -1.76 3.43 -8.98
CA SER A 102 -0.68 4.25 -8.47
C SER A 102 0.50 3.39 -8.03
N LYS A 103 1.66 4.01 -7.96
CA LYS A 103 2.86 3.34 -7.47
C LYS A 103 3.52 4.14 -6.36
N MET A 104 4.22 3.42 -5.49
CA MET A 104 5.06 4.00 -4.45
C MET A 104 6.40 3.29 -4.49
N GLU A 105 7.46 4.02 -4.79
CA GLU A 105 8.81 3.46 -4.85
C GLU A 105 9.42 3.51 -3.45
N ILE A 106 9.81 2.36 -2.94
CA ILE A 106 10.42 2.23 -1.62
C ILE A 106 11.90 1.92 -1.81
N GLU A 107 12.74 2.79 -1.30
CA GLU A 107 14.19 2.65 -1.39
C GLU A 107 14.80 2.38 -0.02
N ASP A 108 15.84 1.58 -0.01
CA ASP A 108 16.62 1.26 1.20
C ASP A 108 15.77 0.74 2.36
N CYS A 109 14.76 -0.05 2.06
CA CYS A 109 13.94 -0.64 3.11
C CYS A 109 14.73 -1.70 3.87
N SER A 110 14.73 -1.61 5.19
CA SER A 110 15.43 -2.54 6.07
C SER A 110 14.59 -3.79 6.31
N PHE A 111 15.22 -4.95 6.12
CA PHE A 111 14.65 -6.27 6.42
C PHE A 111 15.57 -6.98 7.40
N PRO A 112 15.33 -6.88 8.71
CA PRO A 112 16.25 -7.43 9.71
C PRO A 112 16.41 -8.96 9.67
N TRP A 113 15.38 -9.67 9.17
CA TRP A 113 15.36 -11.13 9.18
C TRP A 113 14.94 -11.69 7.84
N GLU A 114 15.41 -12.89 7.54
CA GLU A 114 14.83 -13.71 6.50
C GLU A 114 13.48 -14.24 6.95
N GLY A 115 12.61 -14.53 5.99
CA GLY A 115 11.36 -15.22 6.27
C GLY A 115 10.16 -14.55 5.65
N SER A 116 9.04 -14.72 6.30
CA SER A 116 7.75 -14.28 5.78
C SER A 116 7.41 -12.88 6.25
N TYR A 117 6.93 -12.09 5.31
CA TYR A 117 6.49 -10.71 5.53
C TYR A 117 5.13 -10.49 4.90
N GLU A 118 4.44 -9.47 5.36
CA GLU A 118 3.20 -9.00 4.74
C GLU A 118 3.20 -7.48 4.65
N ILE A 119 2.65 -6.97 3.56
CA ILE A 119 2.20 -5.58 3.50
C ILE A 119 0.69 -5.60 3.78
N LYS A 120 0.29 -4.94 4.84
CA LYS A 120 -1.13 -4.77 5.21
C LYS A 120 -1.56 -3.35 4.92
N VAL A 121 -2.67 -3.21 4.23
CA VAL A 121 -3.17 -1.91 3.78
C VAL A 121 -4.48 -1.59 4.47
N TYR A 122 -4.54 -0.42 5.08
CA TYR A 122 -5.71 0.08 5.81
C TYR A 122 -6.21 1.35 5.12
N LYS A 123 -7.52 1.44 4.92
CA LYS A 123 -8.16 2.57 4.24
C LYS A 123 -8.89 3.46 5.24
N TYR A 124 -8.66 4.76 5.11
CA TYR A 124 -9.38 5.79 5.83
C TYR A 124 -9.87 6.84 4.84
N ASP A 125 -11.09 7.34 5.05
CA ASP A 125 -11.68 8.28 4.12
C ASP A 125 -11.03 9.65 4.18
N GLU A 126 -10.89 10.18 5.38
CA GLU A 126 -10.21 11.44 5.62
C GLU A 126 -9.55 11.38 6.99
N VAL A 127 -8.33 11.83 7.07
CA VAL A 127 -7.60 11.88 8.33
C VAL A 127 -7.16 13.31 8.59
N ASP A 128 -7.75 13.93 9.59
CA ASP A 128 -7.52 15.34 9.89
C ASP A 128 -6.11 15.64 10.37
N ASP A 129 -5.45 14.69 11.01
CA ASP A 129 -4.15 14.88 11.64
C ASP A 129 -3.05 14.02 11.01
N LEU A 130 -3.13 13.78 9.71
CA LEU A 130 -2.11 13.01 9.00
C LEU A 130 -0.69 13.54 9.18
N GLU A 131 -0.58 14.85 9.33
CA GLU A 131 0.68 15.56 9.38
C GLU A 131 1.11 15.91 10.80
N SER A 132 0.51 15.29 11.80
CA SER A 132 0.99 15.45 13.17
C SER A 132 2.36 14.81 13.28
N ASP A 133 3.39 15.59 13.03
CA ASP A 133 4.79 15.19 13.16
C ASP A 133 5.14 14.71 14.57
N ASN A 134 4.23 14.93 15.51
CA ASN A 134 4.41 14.57 16.90
C ASN A 134 3.96 13.15 17.23
N ASP A 135 3.30 12.46 16.30
CA ASP A 135 2.85 11.10 16.55
C ASP A 135 4.00 10.11 16.38
N THR A 136 4.23 9.34 17.42
CA THR A 136 5.21 8.27 17.37
C THR A 136 4.71 7.13 16.47
N PHE A 137 5.64 6.31 15.99
CA PHE A 137 5.30 5.13 15.21
C PHE A 137 4.31 4.22 15.96
N THR A 138 4.52 4.01 17.26
CA THR A 138 3.64 3.19 18.08
C THR A 138 2.21 3.74 18.13
N ARG A 139 2.09 5.07 18.28
CA ARG A 139 0.76 5.70 18.29
C ARG A 139 0.06 5.57 16.95
N LYS A 140 0.80 5.72 15.87
CA LYS A 140 0.24 5.53 14.52
C LYS A 140 -0.23 4.11 14.30
N MET A 141 0.52 3.12 14.76
CA MET A 141 0.08 1.73 14.72
C MET A 141 -1.23 1.53 15.48
N MET A 142 -1.30 2.00 16.71
CA MET A 142 -2.49 1.86 17.54
C MET A 142 -3.71 2.54 16.92
N ARG A 143 -3.50 3.65 16.24
CA ARG A 143 -4.58 4.44 15.65
C ARG A 143 -5.08 3.88 14.32
N TYR A 144 -4.17 3.43 13.46
CA TYR A 144 -4.48 3.12 12.07
C TYR A 144 -4.50 1.63 11.75
N MET A 145 -4.01 0.76 12.60
CA MET A 145 -4.09 -0.69 12.41
C MET A 145 -5.38 -1.25 13.01
N ASP A 146 -6.50 -0.81 12.49
CA ASP A 146 -7.81 -1.30 12.88
C ASP A 146 -8.31 -2.29 11.83
N LYS A 147 -8.60 -3.51 12.26
CA LYS A 147 -9.06 -4.59 11.37
C LYS A 147 -10.29 -4.22 10.54
N SER A 148 -11.15 -3.35 11.05
CA SER A 148 -12.32 -2.91 10.32
C SER A 148 -11.95 -2.05 9.08
N HIS A 149 -10.75 -1.51 9.04
CA HIS A 149 -10.23 -0.72 7.94
C HIS A 149 -9.25 -1.47 7.04
N LEU A 150 -8.97 -2.72 7.34
CA LEU A 150 -8.06 -3.54 6.53
C LEU A 150 -8.71 -3.86 5.18
N VAL A 151 -8.02 -3.51 4.10
CA VAL A 151 -8.56 -3.67 2.75
C VAL A 151 -7.72 -4.59 1.87
N SER A 152 -6.47 -4.81 2.19
CA SER A 152 -5.61 -5.67 1.39
C SER A 152 -4.43 -6.20 2.20
N ILE A 153 -3.99 -7.41 1.84
CA ILE A 153 -2.79 -8.03 2.40
C ILE A 153 -1.99 -8.61 1.24
N TYR A 154 -0.71 -8.29 1.18
CA TYR A 154 0.19 -8.89 0.20
C TYR A 154 1.30 -9.65 0.94
N PRO A 155 1.29 -10.99 0.90
CA PRO A 155 2.34 -11.80 1.52
C PRO A 155 3.53 -11.96 0.58
N PHE A 156 4.73 -11.96 1.14
CA PHE A 156 5.95 -12.24 0.39
C PHE A 156 7.04 -12.78 1.32
N LYS A 157 8.10 -13.26 0.73
CA LYS A 157 9.24 -13.76 1.47
C LYS A 157 10.49 -12.94 1.18
N VAL A 158 11.35 -12.85 2.17
CA VAL A 158 12.67 -12.23 2.04
C VAL A 158 13.74 -13.30 2.25
N GLN A 159 14.66 -13.35 1.31
CA GLN A 159 15.78 -14.26 1.34
C GLN A 159 17.08 -13.46 1.28
N PHE A 160 18.03 -13.81 2.13
CA PHE A 160 19.36 -13.21 2.12
C PHE A 160 20.27 -13.99 1.17
N GLU A 161 21.04 -13.24 0.44
CA GLU A 161 22.01 -13.80 -0.50
C GLU A 161 23.45 -13.42 -0.16
#